data_4230ad8a704796377536088927bd4825
#
_entry.id   4230ad8a704796377536088927bd4825
#
_cell.length_a   1.000
_cell.length_b   1.000
_cell.length_c   1.000
_cell.angle_alpha   90.00
_cell.angle_beta   90.00
_cell.angle_gamma   90.00
#
_symmetry.space_group_name_H-M   'P 1'
#
loop_
_entity.id
_entity.type
_entity.pdbx_description
1 polymer ?
#
loop_
_entity_poly.entity_id
_entity_poly.type
_entity_poly.pdbx_seq_one_letter_code
_entity_poly.pdbx_strand_id
1 'polypeptide(L)'
;MMLGYGFGGAGLFSDGKLSYSPAASQLWEKLDSKRLHIAYDKTRKLFAKIGVELREWSEDWVKNQNSLKTTIKEYESVYLNKEQRIRLLEVLYNQLNSEIIFDKNVNEVKIIDDGYKVICEDGSVYTAYNLIMATGKSSCFKLLGEDSEIQWKYWDEMGVRIEVDKDEFLPKDKETLDFKYIENIDGTTEIRTFCSCKKGIVRKSLYENHITYNGEAINSVDAKSNIGIVVRTQAPDSVYAKEMQACFSDEKVKECNIIEYGSEYPIIGAQTDREIKRVIGQLVKNEYNGKVYGPEIEKHGYYPVLDEKLMCRTGLYFVGDATAIFRGLMAAFISGCYVADLIVENRKKSIKASMEKLKIKKSDTDEMKVIFTAQSKAYFYCRDVICQYVFEKGFLPINPFRVFDYFLGDRVERDMIRRGNNQLIKICDELWVFGSIADGVLFEIASAIDQGKKIRFFSIGTTVEEIREITTSELTFEPEVHARQIKKQDIIDFINQGNRTNAKDNDEYIQLCLEDFGVDDEN
;
A
#
# COMPACT_ATOMS: atom_id res chain seq x y z
N MET A 1 -13.50 -9.47 -25.49
CA MET A 1 -13.29 -10.38 -24.34
C MET A 1 -12.74 -9.53 -23.19
N MET A 2 -13.34 -9.56 -22.01
CA MET A 2 -12.79 -8.84 -20.85
C MET A 2 -11.60 -9.63 -20.32
N LEU A 3 -10.43 -8.99 -20.31
CA LEU A 3 -9.24 -9.55 -19.69
C LEU A 3 -9.28 -9.24 -18.19
N GLY A 4 -9.47 -10.24 -17.36
CA GLY A 4 -9.40 -10.11 -15.90
C GLY A 4 -7.98 -10.15 -15.33
N TYR A 5 -6.96 -10.05 -16.20
CA TYR A 5 -5.55 -10.20 -15.88
C TYR A 5 -4.79 -8.89 -16.04
N GLY A 6 -3.60 -8.82 -15.44
CA GLY A 6 -2.69 -7.70 -15.53
C GLY A 6 -2.93 -6.63 -14.48
N PHE A 7 -2.26 -5.49 -14.65
CA PHE A 7 -2.31 -4.36 -13.71
C PHE A 7 -3.74 -3.81 -13.60
N GLY A 8 -4.26 -3.76 -12.37
CA GLY A 8 -5.65 -3.43 -12.08
C GLY A 8 -6.61 -4.63 -12.05
N GLY A 9 -6.23 -5.77 -12.60
CA GLY A 9 -6.98 -7.02 -12.53
C GLY A 9 -8.43 -6.88 -12.94
N ALA A 10 -9.30 -7.77 -12.44
CA ALA A 10 -10.74 -7.73 -12.70
C ALA A 10 -11.41 -6.42 -12.24
N GLY A 11 -10.83 -5.72 -11.26
CA GLY A 11 -11.35 -4.44 -10.75
C GLY A 11 -11.41 -3.34 -11.80
N LEU A 12 -10.42 -3.25 -12.70
CA LEU A 12 -10.40 -2.27 -13.79
C LEU A 12 -11.55 -2.50 -14.81
N PHE A 13 -11.85 -3.76 -15.07
CA PHE A 13 -12.83 -4.18 -16.09
C PHE A 13 -14.22 -4.48 -15.51
N SER A 14 -14.38 -4.43 -14.18
CA SER A 14 -15.68 -4.63 -13.51
C SER A 14 -16.56 -3.37 -13.60
N ASP A 15 -17.75 -3.46 -13.02
CA ASP A 15 -18.65 -2.32 -12.82
C ASP A 15 -18.16 -1.30 -11.76
N GLY A 16 -17.04 -1.60 -11.09
CA GLY A 16 -16.47 -0.71 -10.08
C GLY A 16 -17.22 -0.68 -8.76
N LYS A 17 -17.99 -1.70 -8.46
CA LYS A 17 -18.85 -1.78 -7.28
C LYS A 17 -18.04 -1.98 -6.00
N LEU A 18 -18.25 -1.10 -5.03
CA LEU A 18 -17.70 -1.13 -3.67
C LEU A 18 -18.85 -1.39 -2.70
N SER A 19 -18.91 -2.57 -2.12
CA SER A 19 -20.00 -2.96 -1.23
C SER A 19 -19.56 -2.91 0.24
N TYR A 20 -20.44 -2.34 1.10
CA TYR A 20 -20.23 -2.27 2.54
C TYR A 20 -20.68 -3.57 3.24
N SER A 21 -20.43 -3.65 4.55
CA SER A 21 -21.00 -4.70 5.40
C SER A 21 -22.55 -4.73 5.24
N PRO A 22 -23.16 -5.92 5.19
CA PRO A 22 -22.62 -7.27 5.40
C PRO A 22 -22.10 -7.99 4.15
N ALA A 23 -21.81 -7.28 3.04
CA ALA A 23 -21.11 -7.89 1.93
C ALA A 23 -19.73 -8.40 2.41
N ALA A 24 -19.25 -9.50 1.81
CA ALA A 24 -17.99 -10.13 2.23
C ALA A 24 -17.95 -10.47 3.74
N SER A 25 -19.05 -11.03 4.27
CA SER A 25 -19.25 -11.24 5.72
C SER A 25 -18.05 -11.85 6.45
N GLN A 26 -17.34 -12.79 5.81
CA GLN A 26 -16.16 -13.43 6.40
C GLN A 26 -14.97 -12.45 6.66
N LEU A 27 -14.89 -11.33 5.93
CA LEU A 27 -13.91 -10.28 6.20
C LEU A 27 -14.17 -9.66 7.58
N TRP A 28 -15.44 -9.37 7.88
CA TRP A 28 -15.85 -8.68 9.10
C TRP A 28 -15.91 -9.62 10.32
N GLU A 29 -16.19 -10.92 10.09
CA GLU A 29 -16.32 -11.94 11.12
C GLU A 29 -14.98 -12.50 11.61
N LYS A 30 -14.02 -12.69 10.70
CA LYS A 30 -12.79 -13.46 10.98
C LYS A 30 -11.59 -12.60 11.34
N LEU A 31 -11.52 -11.37 10.86
CA LEU A 31 -10.34 -10.53 11.05
C LEU A 31 -10.42 -9.72 12.34
N ASP A 32 -9.27 -9.37 12.91
CA ASP A 32 -9.19 -8.51 14.10
C ASP A 32 -9.84 -7.14 13.82
N SER A 33 -10.86 -6.81 14.59
CA SER A 33 -11.70 -5.62 14.40
C SER A 33 -10.91 -4.31 14.42
N LYS A 34 -9.94 -4.17 15.32
CA LYS A 34 -9.14 -2.92 15.44
C LYS A 34 -8.24 -2.72 14.21
N ARG A 35 -7.60 -3.79 13.76
CA ARG A 35 -6.77 -3.77 12.55
C ARG A 35 -7.60 -3.57 11.30
N LEU A 36 -8.77 -4.18 11.27
CA LEU A 36 -9.72 -4.04 10.17
C LEU A 36 -10.20 -2.59 10.03
N HIS A 37 -10.48 -1.92 11.15
CA HIS A 37 -10.80 -0.49 11.17
C HIS A 37 -9.66 0.36 10.59
N ILE A 38 -8.42 0.13 11.02
CA ILE A 38 -7.24 0.84 10.49
C ILE A 38 -7.08 0.59 8.98
N ALA A 39 -7.24 -0.64 8.53
CA ALA A 39 -7.14 -1.01 7.11
C ALA A 39 -8.27 -0.37 6.28
N TYR A 40 -9.48 -0.32 6.81
CA TYR A 40 -10.60 0.38 6.21
C TYR A 40 -10.35 1.88 6.07
N ASP A 41 -9.85 2.54 7.11
CA ASP A 41 -9.52 3.98 7.07
C ASP A 41 -8.43 4.30 6.05
N LYS A 42 -7.43 3.44 5.90
CA LYS A 42 -6.43 3.57 4.83
C LYS A 42 -7.07 3.44 3.44
N THR A 43 -7.97 2.48 3.28
CA THR A 43 -8.74 2.30 2.06
C THR A 43 -9.57 3.56 1.78
N ARG A 44 -10.29 4.08 2.77
CA ARG A 44 -11.09 5.32 2.66
C ARG A 44 -10.24 6.52 2.20
N LYS A 45 -9.06 6.71 2.81
CA LYS A 45 -8.12 7.77 2.43
C LYS A 45 -7.59 7.62 1.01
N LEU A 46 -7.39 6.39 0.54
CA LEU A 46 -6.99 6.12 -0.83
C LEU A 46 -8.08 6.54 -1.82
N PHE A 47 -9.34 6.16 -1.56
CA PHE A 47 -10.47 6.51 -2.43
C PHE A 47 -10.79 8.03 -2.42
N ALA A 48 -10.59 8.70 -1.30
CA ALA A 48 -10.72 10.17 -1.22
C ALA A 48 -9.77 10.90 -2.20
N LYS A 49 -8.58 10.35 -2.49
CA LYS A 49 -7.64 10.93 -3.47
C LYS A 49 -8.17 10.95 -4.91
N ILE A 50 -9.16 10.14 -5.21
CA ILE A 50 -9.82 10.10 -6.51
C ILE A 50 -11.22 10.73 -6.49
N GLY A 51 -11.56 11.45 -5.40
CA GLY A 51 -12.84 12.13 -5.25
C GLY A 51 -14.00 11.18 -4.91
N VAL A 52 -13.72 10.02 -4.32
CA VAL A 52 -14.73 9.07 -3.86
C VAL A 52 -14.74 9.03 -2.34
N GLU A 53 -15.80 9.57 -1.75
CA GLU A 53 -15.99 9.54 -0.31
C GLU A 53 -16.68 8.23 0.09
N LEU A 54 -15.98 7.43 0.88
CA LEU A 54 -16.55 6.25 1.52
C LEU A 54 -17.08 6.62 2.92
N ARG A 55 -18.11 5.91 3.36
CA ARG A 55 -18.69 6.03 4.70
C ARG A 55 -17.61 5.93 5.78
N GLU A 56 -17.88 6.53 6.92
CA GLU A 56 -17.08 6.29 8.12
C GLU A 56 -17.25 4.87 8.64
N TRP A 57 -16.26 4.40 9.38
CA TRP A 57 -16.33 3.10 10.04
C TRP A 57 -17.54 3.02 10.98
N SER A 58 -18.19 1.87 11.01
CA SER A 58 -19.24 1.59 11.99
C SER A 58 -18.92 0.30 12.74
N GLU A 59 -18.95 0.38 14.07
CA GLU A 59 -18.79 -0.79 14.94
C GLU A 59 -19.88 -1.85 14.70
N ASP A 60 -21.04 -1.44 14.21
CA ASP A 60 -22.14 -2.35 13.89
C ASP A 60 -21.82 -3.29 12.72
N TRP A 61 -20.85 -2.94 11.89
CA TRP A 61 -20.40 -3.80 10.80
C TRP A 61 -19.79 -5.12 11.29
N VAL A 62 -19.21 -5.10 12.49
CA VAL A 62 -18.60 -6.28 13.12
C VAL A 62 -19.56 -6.97 14.09
N LYS A 63 -20.37 -6.21 14.83
CA LYS A 63 -21.27 -6.73 15.88
C LYS A 63 -22.49 -7.46 15.34
N ASN A 64 -23.04 -7.03 14.22
CA ASN A 64 -24.31 -7.54 13.68
C ASN A 64 -24.19 -8.83 12.85
N GLN A 65 -23.00 -9.40 12.71
CA GLN A 65 -22.77 -10.59 11.90
C GLN A 65 -23.46 -11.84 12.45
N ASN A 66 -23.64 -11.94 13.76
CA ASN A 66 -24.29 -13.09 14.43
C ASN A 66 -25.80 -13.21 14.18
N SER A 67 -26.45 -12.17 13.65
CA SER A 67 -27.87 -12.18 13.31
C SER A 67 -28.17 -12.64 11.88
N LEU A 68 -27.15 -12.88 11.06
CA LEU A 68 -27.24 -13.13 9.63
C LEU A 68 -27.52 -14.61 9.27
N LYS A 69 -28.29 -15.32 10.07
CA LYS A 69 -28.93 -16.58 9.65
C LYS A 69 -30.13 -16.38 8.69
N THR A 70 -30.29 -15.14 8.19
CA THR A 70 -31.38 -14.82 7.28
C THR A 70 -31.06 -15.26 5.86
N THR A 71 -32.01 -15.83 5.18
CA THR A 71 -31.97 -16.22 3.77
C THR A 71 -31.74 -15.05 2.82
N ILE A 72 -32.01 -13.82 3.28
CA ILE A 72 -31.89 -12.59 2.49
C ILE A 72 -30.94 -11.60 3.19
N LYS A 73 -29.97 -11.09 2.44
CA LYS A 73 -29.09 -10.01 2.88
C LYS A 73 -29.26 -8.81 1.96
N GLU A 74 -29.32 -7.62 2.54
CA GLU A 74 -29.31 -6.35 1.81
C GLU A 74 -28.13 -5.51 2.28
N TYR A 75 -27.43 -4.85 1.37
CA TYR A 75 -26.29 -3.97 1.69
C TYR A 75 -26.13 -2.86 0.65
N GLU A 76 -25.61 -1.75 1.11
CA GLU A 76 -25.33 -0.60 0.27
C GLU A 76 -24.02 -0.76 -0.50
N SER A 77 -23.96 -0.10 -1.67
CA SER A 77 -22.79 -0.11 -2.53
C SER A 77 -22.56 1.26 -3.16
N VAL A 78 -21.29 1.60 -3.38
CA VAL A 78 -20.86 2.76 -4.17
C VAL A 78 -20.24 2.24 -5.46
N TYR A 79 -20.46 2.94 -6.56
CA TYR A 79 -19.95 2.56 -7.88
C TYR A 79 -18.88 3.53 -8.35
N LEU A 80 -17.74 3.01 -8.76
CA LEU A 80 -16.68 3.74 -9.43
C LEU A 80 -16.94 3.76 -10.93
N ASN A 81 -17.02 4.91 -11.53
CA ASN A 81 -17.01 5.01 -12.99
C ASN A 81 -15.65 4.61 -13.58
N LYS A 82 -15.56 4.50 -14.90
CA LYS A 82 -14.34 4.06 -15.57
C LYS A 82 -13.15 5.00 -15.33
N GLU A 83 -13.39 6.30 -15.34
CA GLU A 83 -12.35 7.32 -15.11
C GLU A 83 -11.79 7.23 -13.69
N GLN A 84 -12.66 7.07 -12.69
CA GLN A 84 -12.25 6.89 -11.29
C GLN A 84 -11.41 5.61 -11.11
N ARG A 85 -11.75 4.51 -11.78
CA ARG A 85 -10.97 3.27 -11.74
C ARG A 85 -9.57 3.45 -12.34
N ILE A 86 -9.48 4.13 -13.49
CA ILE A 86 -8.19 4.43 -14.14
C ILE A 86 -7.36 5.34 -13.21
N ARG A 87 -7.96 6.43 -12.71
CA ARG A 87 -7.28 7.36 -11.80
C ARG A 87 -6.80 6.68 -10.51
N LEU A 88 -7.57 5.70 -10.00
CA LEU A 88 -7.15 4.92 -8.84
C LEU A 88 -5.87 4.14 -9.13
N LEU A 89 -5.76 3.52 -10.29
CA LEU A 89 -4.55 2.81 -10.71
C LEU A 89 -3.36 3.75 -10.88
N GLU A 90 -3.55 4.92 -11.45
CA GLU A 90 -2.51 5.96 -11.57
C GLU A 90 -2.01 6.41 -10.19
N VAL A 91 -2.94 6.67 -9.25
CA VAL A 91 -2.58 7.03 -7.87
C VAL A 91 -1.80 5.92 -7.18
N LEU A 92 -2.21 4.66 -7.36
CA LEU A 92 -1.50 3.51 -6.80
C LEU A 92 -0.11 3.37 -7.43
N TYR A 93 -0.01 3.44 -8.75
CA TYR A 93 1.26 3.31 -9.48
C TYR A 93 2.27 4.38 -9.05
N ASN A 94 1.84 5.65 -8.99
CA ASN A 94 2.70 6.78 -8.61
C ASN A 94 3.13 6.78 -7.14
N GLN A 95 2.47 6.00 -6.28
CA GLN A 95 2.82 5.85 -4.86
C GLN A 95 3.71 4.63 -4.58
N LEU A 96 3.93 3.77 -5.57
CA LEU A 96 4.77 2.60 -5.42
C LEU A 96 6.25 3.01 -5.42
N ASN A 97 6.94 2.66 -4.34
CA ASN A 97 8.40 2.76 -4.23
C ASN A 97 9.08 1.41 -4.54
N SER A 98 8.33 0.47 -5.10
CA SER A 98 8.78 -0.87 -5.43
C SER A 98 8.66 -1.11 -6.93
N GLU A 99 9.46 -2.03 -7.44
CA GLU A 99 9.44 -2.44 -8.83
C GLU A 99 8.15 -3.22 -9.14
N ILE A 100 7.53 -2.90 -10.29
CA ILE A 100 6.49 -3.72 -10.91
C ILE A 100 7.11 -4.41 -12.12
N ILE A 101 7.07 -5.73 -12.10
CA ILE A 101 7.58 -6.55 -13.21
C ILE A 101 6.39 -6.98 -14.05
N PHE A 102 6.36 -6.53 -15.31
CA PHE A 102 5.31 -6.88 -16.27
C PHE A 102 5.73 -8.10 -17.12
N ASP A 103 4.75 -8.69 -17.79
CA ASP A 103 4.93 -9.81 -18.73
C ASP A 103 5.62 -11.03 -18.09
N LYS A 104 5.30 -11.28 -16.81
CA LYS A 104 5.80 -12.42 -16.06
C LYS A 104 4.65 -13.31 -15.58
N ASN A 105 4.54 -14.48 -16.16
CA ASN A 105 3.64 -15.53 -15.70
C ASN A 105 4.34 -16.40 -14.68
N VAL A 106 3.79 -16.51 -13.48
CA VAL A 106 4.29 -17.40 -12.44
C VAL A 106 3.84 -18.82 -12.74
N ASN A 107 4.79 -19.74 -12.82
CA ASN A 107 4.54 -21.16 -13.08
C ASN A 107 4.52 -21.99 -11.79
N GLU A 108 5.37 -21.65 -10.82
CA GLU A 108 5.53 -22.44 -9.61
C GLU A 108 6.00 -21.56 -8.44
N VAL A 109 5.57 -21.89 -7.23
CA VAL A 109 6.05 -21.32 -5.98
C VAL A 109 6.60 -22.45 -5.12
N LYS A 110 7.89 -22.40 -4.80
CA LYS A 110 8.56 -23.35 -3.88
C LYS A 110 8.78 -22.73 -2.52
N ILE A 111 8.54 -23.52 -1.51
CA ILE A 111 8.92 -23.22 -0.14
C ILE A 111 10.39 -23.58 0.04
N ILE A 112 11.18 -22.68 0.60
CA ILE A 112 12.59 -22.85 0.91
C ILE A 112 12.84 -22.57 2.40
N ASP A 113 14.01 -22.90 2.92
CA ASP A 113 14.32 -22.81 4.36
C ASP A 113 14.00 -21.42 4.95
N ASP A 114 14.35 -20.34 4.24
CA ASP A 114 14.17 -18.96 4.70
C ASP A 114 13.14 -18.17 3.88
N GLY A 115 12.07 -18.80 3.38
CA GLY A 115 11.04 -18.09 2.64
C GLY A 115 10.50 -18.82 1.41
N TYR A 116 10.38 -18.08 0.31
CA TYR A 116 9.69 -18.51 -0.89
C TYR A 116 10.52 -18.24 -2.14
N LYS A 117 10.45 -19.17 -3.09
CA LYS A 117 11.05 -19.05 -4.41
C LYS A 117 9.94 -19.07 -5.46
N VAL A 118 9.78 -17.99 -6.19
CA VAL A 118 8.80 -17.82 -7.26
C VAL A 118 9.50 -18.06 -8.59
N ILE A 119 8.99 -18.99 -9.39
CA ILE A 119 9.54 -19.39 -10.68
C ILE A 119 8.55 -19.00 -11.77
N CYS A 120 9.02 -18.24 -12.76
CA CYS A 120 8.20 -17.81 -13.90
C CYS A 120 8.40 -18.74 -15.10
N GLU A 121 7.46 -18.71 -16.05
CA GLU A 121 7.48 -19.50 -17.28
C GLU A 121 8.71 -19.23 -18.15
N ASP A 122 9.24 -18.02 -18.12
CA ASP A 122 10.46 -17.63 -18.86
C ASP A 122 11.77 -18.06 -18.16
N GLY A 123 11.67 -18.79 -17.05
CA GLY A 123 12.81 -19.26 -16.25
C GLY A 123 13.35 -18.25 -15.25
N SER A 124 12.82 -17.01 -15.20
CA SER A 124 13.22 -16.05 -14.17
C SER A 124 12.77 -16.51 -12.78
N VAL A 125 13.59 -16.19 -11.77
CA VAL A 125 13.42 -16.65 -10.39
C VAL A 125 13.53 -15.48 -9.42
N TYR A 126 12.60 -15.41 -8.48
CA TYR A 126 12.58 -14.43 -7.42
C TYR A 126 12.50 -15.12 -6.06
N THR A 127 13.14 -14.56 -5.05
CA THR A 127 13.09 -15.07 -3.68
C THR A 127 12.64 -14.00 -2.70
N ALA A 128 11.87 -14.38 -1.69
CA ALA A 128 11.35 -13.45 -0.68
C ALA A 128 11.10 -14.18 0.64
N TYR A 129 11.26 -13.48 1.77
CA TYR A 129 10.86 -13.96 3.10
C TYR A 129 9.35 -13.97 3.28
N ASN A 130 8.65 -13.01 2.68
CA ASN A 130 7.20 -12.93 2.71
C ASN A 130 6.67 -12.93 1.28
N LEU A 131 5.65 -13.72 1.03
CA LEU A 131 4.94 -13.78 -0.24
C LEU A 131 3.46 -13.46 -0.04
N ILE A 132 2.94 -12.55 -0.85
CA ILE A 132 1.52 -12.19 -0.85
C ILE A 132 0.89 -12.71 -2.13
N MET A 133 -0.05 -13.65 -1.99
CA MET A 133 -0.83 -14.18 -3.10
C MET A 133 -2.03 -13.27 -3.34
N ALA A 134 -2.00 -12.52 -4.43
CA ALA A 134 -3.06 -11.59 -4.86
C ALA A 134 -3.60 -11.98 -6.26
N THR A 135 -3.67 -13.27 -6.54
CA THR A 135 -3.92 -13.87 -7.84
C THR A 135 -5.38 -13.81 -8.31
N GLY A 136 -6.26 -13.18 -7.52
CA GLY A 136 -7.69 -13.10 -7.84
C GLY A 136 -8.43 -14.39 -7.50
N LYS A 137 -9.47 -14.72 -8.28
CA LYS A 137 -10.42 -15.80 -7.92
C LYS A 137 -9.94 -17.22 -8.25
N SER A 138 -8.88 -17.37 -9.04
CA SER A 138 -8.35 -18.68 -9.43
C SER A 138 -7.68 -19.39 -8.26
N SER A 139 -7.74 -20.72 -8.25
CA SER A 139 -7.07 -21.53 -7.24
C SER A 139 -5.55 -21.42 -7.36
N CYS A 140 -4.88 -21.21 -6.24
CA CYS A 140 -3.41 -21.20 -6.18
C CYS A 140 -2.82 -22.60 -5.95
N PHE A 141 -3.62 -23.65 -5.90
CA PHE A 141 -3.18 -25.01 -5.64
C PHE A 141 -2.15 -25.47 -6.67
N LYS A 142 -2.37 -25.16 -7.94
CA LYS A 142 -1.43 -25.50 -9.03
C LYS A 142 -0.07 -24.83 -8.88
N LEU A 143 -0.01 -23.64 -8.29
CA LEU A 143 1.24 -22.88 -8.10
C LEU A 143 2.04 -23.34 -6.88
N LEU A 144 1.35 -23.72 -5.81
CA LEU A 144 1.95 -24.10 -4.53
C LEU A 144 2.15 -25.62 -4.40
N GLY A 145 1.42 -26.43 -5.17
CA GLY A 145 1.46 -27.87 -5.12
C GLY A 145 0.88 -28.47 -3.83
N GLU A 146 1.10 -29.75 -3.65
CA GLU A 146 0.70 -30.50 -2.45
C GLU A 146 1.78 -30.39 -1.35
N ASP A 147 1.93 -29.17 -0.77
CA ASP A 147 2.77 -29.03 0.41
C ASP A 147 2.03 -29.54 1.64
N SER A 148 2.67 -30.45 2.39
CA SER A 148 2.07 -31.05 3.60
C SER A 148 1.83 -30.07 4.75
N GLU A 149 2.47 -28.90 4.71
CA GLU A 149 2.28 -27.86 5.74
C GLU A 149 1.10 -26.91 5.41
N ILE A 150 0.58 -26.95 4.19
CA ILE A 150 -0.59 -26.15 3.80
C ILE A 150 -1.84 -27.02 3.89
N GLN A 151 -2.78 -26.58 4.73
CA GLN A 151 -4.10 -27.21 4.76
C GLN A 151 -4.95 -26.67 3.62
N TRP A 152 -5.50 -27.58 2.83
CA TRP A 152 -6.36 -27.28 1.70
C TRP A 152 -7.78 -27.67 1.99
N LYS A 153 -8.74 -26.88 1.50
CA LYS A 153 -10.15 -27.24 1.46
C LYS A 153 -10.67 -27.15 0.05
N TYR A 154 -11.52 -28.11 -0.29
CA TYR A 154 -12.22 -28.11 -1.55
C TYR A 154 -13.32 -27.04 -1.57
N TRP A 155 -13.48 -26.37 -2.73
CA TRP A 155 -14.52 -25.39 -2.90
C TRP A 155 -14.85 -25.20 -4.38
N ASP A 156 -16.04 -25.63 -4.77
CA ASP A 156 -16.61 -25.33 -6.07
C ASP A 156 -17.78 -24.35 -5.93
N GLU A 157 -17.85 -23.38 -6.82
CA GLU A 157 -18.96 -22.42 -6.91
C GLU A 157 -19.19 -22.11 -8.38
N MET A 158 -20.25 -22.68 -8.93
CA MET A 158 -20.61 -22.60 -10.33
C MET A 158 -22.12 -22.52 -10.51
N GLY A 159 -22.56 -21.84 -11.55
CA GLY A 159 -23.96 -21.69 -11.84
C GLY A 159 -24.22 -21.00 -13.17
N VAL A 160 -25.24 -20.17 -13.20
CA VAL A 160 -25.70 -19.48 -14.41
C VAL A 160 -26.01 -18.03 -14.13
N ARG A 161 -25.97 -17.22 -15.16
CA ARG A 161 -26.44 -15.83 -15.13
C ARG A 161 -27.76 -15.71 -15.85
N ILE A 162 -28.74 -15.08 -15.16
CA ILE A 162 -30.07 -14.82 -15.71
C ILE A 162 -30.12 -13.36 -16.12
N GLU A 163 -30.70 -13.10 -17.29
CA GLU A 163 -31.03 -11.78 -17.79
C GLU A 163 -32.54 -11.68 -18.03
N VAL A 164 -33.18 -10.69 -17.42
CA VAL A 164 -34.62 -10.41 -17.55
C VAL A 164 -34.86 -8.91 -17.74
N ASP A 165 -36.08 -8.55 -18.12
CA ASP A 165 -36.50 -7.17 -18.16
C ASP A 165 -36.53 -6.56 -16.74
N LYS A 166 -36.29 -5.25 -16.64
CA LYS A 166 -36.00 -4.54 -15.39
C LYS A 166 -37.00 -4.77 -14.27
N ASP A 167 -38.29 -4.96 -14.60
CA ASP A 167 -39.38 -5.08 -13.62
C ASP A 167 -39.74 -6.53 -13.24
N GLU A 168 -39.00 -7.49 -13.79
CA GLU A 168 -39.29 -8.92 -13.59
C GLU A 168 -38.59 -9.55 -12.38
N PHE A 169 -37.58 -8.87 -11.78
CA PHE A 169 -36.95 -9.36 -10.55
C PHE A 169 -37.74 -8.98 -9.29
N LEU A 170 -37.79 -9.92 -8.35
CA LEU A 170 -38.23 -9.72 -6.97
C LEU A 170 -36.95 -9.63 -6.09
N PRO A 171 -36.77 -8.62 -5.21
CA PRO A 171 -37.69 -7.57 -4.74
C PRO A 171 -37.52 -6.21 -5.45
N LYS A 172 -38.66 -5.51 -5.59
CA LYS A 172 -38.79 -4.29 -6.41
C LYS A 172 -38.18 -2.99 -5.85
N ASP A 173 -37.92 -2.86 -4.57
CA ASP A 173 -38.18 -1.58 -3.89
C ASP A 173 -37.01 -0.70 -3.52
N LYS A 174 -35.74 -1.04 -3.81
CA LYS A 174 -34.63 -0.13 -3.52
C LYS A 174 -33.52 -0.20 -4.56
N GLU A 175 -33.39 0.83 -5.39
CA GLU A 175 -32.36 0.92 -6.44
C GLU A 175 -30.93 0.88 -5.89
N THR A 176 -30.73 1.23 -4.63
CA THR A 176 -29.43 1.38 -3.99
C THR A 176 -28.93 0.15 -3.23
N LEU A 177 -29.80 -0.82 -2.97
CA LEU A 177 -29.46 -2.01 -2.19
C LEU A 177 -29.22 -3.21 -3.09
N ASP A 178 -28.11 -3.91 -2.80
CA ASP A 178 -27.88 -5.25 -3.34
C ASP A 178 -28.65 -6.29 -2.56
N PHE A 179 -29.28 -7.16 -3.34
CA PHE A 179 -30.02 -8.29 -2.83
C PHE A 179 -29.17 -9.56 -2.91
N LYS A 180 -29.16 -10.34 -1.84
CA LYS A 180 -28.51 -11.65 -1.79
C LYS A 180 -29.42 -12.69 -1.13
N TYR A 181 -29.80 -13.69 -1.91
CA TYR A 181 -30.47 -14.88 -1.45
C TYR A 181 -29.42 -15.97 -1.13
N ILE A 182 -29.58 -16.69 -0.04
CA ILE A 182 -28.73 -17.82 0.36
C ILE A 182 -29.64 -18.87 0.97
N GLU A 183 -29.52 -20.12 0.49
CA GLU A 183 -30.25 -21.28 1.03
C GLU A 183 -29.28 -22.47 1.16
N ASN A 184 -29.29 -23.12 2.31
CA ASN A 184 -28.51 -24.33 2.55
C ASN A 184 -29.31 -25.55 2.02
N ILE A 185 -28.63 -26.38 1.23
CA ILE A 185 -29.23 -27.57 0.63
C ILE A 185 -29.03 -28.80 1.54
N ASP A 186 -27.79 -29.08 1.98
CA ASP A 186 -27.43 -30.30 2.69
C ASP A 186 -26.36 -30.14 3.77
N GLY A 187 -26.09 -28.93 4.27
CA GLY A 187 -25.06 -28.63 5.26
C GLY A 187 -23.66 -28.41 4.67
N THR A 188 -23.35 -28.97 3.52
CA THR A 188 -22.07 -28.78 2.80
C THR A 188 -22.25 -28.02 1.50
N THR A 189 -23.47 -27.90 1.03
CA THR A 189 -23.86 -27.28 -0.24
C THR A 189 -24.93 -26.22 -0.02
N GLU A 190 -24.71 -25.06 -0.61
CA GLU A 190 -25.67 -23.94 -0.62
C GLU A 190 -25.94 -23.46 -2.04
N ILE A 191 -27.14 -22.95 -2.28
CA ILE A 191 -27.49 -22.19 -3.47
C ILE A 191 -27.60 -20.71 -3.10
N ARG A 192 -27.12 -19.84 -3.96
CA ARG A 192 -27.09 -18.42 -3.66
C ARG A 192 -27.13 -17.54 -4.90
N THR A 193 -27.65 -16.34 -4.75
CA THR A 193 -27.47 -15.31 -5.76
C THR A 193 -26.07 -14.71 -5.67
N PHE A 194 -25.56 -14.31 -6.84
CA PHE A 194 -24.26 -13.69 -6.97
C PHE A 194 -24.35 -12.47 -7.89
N CYS A 195 -23.77 -11.34 -7.48
CA CYS A 195 -23.63 -10.10 -8.25
C CYS A 195 -24.90 -9.70 -9.06
N SER A 196 -25.81 -8.97 -8.44
CA SER A 196 -26.98 -8.42 -9.10
C SER A 196 -26.66 -7.10 -9.81
N CYS A 197 -27.00 -6.97 -11.08
CA CYS A 197 -26.88 -5.75 -11.87
C CYS A 197 -28.28 -5.32 -12.33
N LYS A 198 -28.82 -4.27 -11.74
CA LYS A 198 -30.18 -3.77 -12.03
C LYS A 198 -30.33 -3.09 -13.39
N LYS A 199 -29.23 -2.55 -13.93
CA LYS A 199 -29.11 -1.99 -15.28
C LYS A 199 -27.77 -2.47 -15.83
N GLY A 200 -27.77 -3.60 -16.50
CA GLY A 200 -26.55 -4.23 -16.94
C GLY A 200 -26.71 -5.15 -18.13
N ILE A 201 -25.61 -5.68 -18.55
CA ILE A 201 -25.53 -6.66 -19.64
C ILE A 201 -24.78 -7.90 -19.14
N VAL A 202 -25.04 -9.01 -19.78
CA VAL A 202 -24.27 -10.25 -19.58
C VAL A 202 -23.07 -10.25 -20.51
N ARG A 203 -21.88 -10.50 -19.95
CA ARG A 203 -20.63 -10.55 -20.73
C ARG A 203 -19.89 -11.85 -20.56
N LYS A 204 -19.22 -12.27 -21.62
CA LYS A 204 -18.21 -13.34 -21.57
C LYS A 204 -16.93 -12.82 -20.95
N SER A 205 -16.36 -13.58 -20.05
CA SER A 205 -15.04 -13.35 -19.43
C SER A 205 -14.27 -14.67 -19.34
N LEU A 206 -13.08 -14.62 -18.75
CA LEU A 206 -12.27 -15.82 -18.51
C LEU A 206 -12.20 -16.15 -17.02
N TYR A 207 -12.27 -17.42 -16.72
CA TYR A 207 -11.86 -18.02 -15.46
C TYR A 207 -10.73 -19.01 -15.79
N GLU A 208 -9.50 -18.70 -15.42
CA GLU A 208 -8.32 -19.35 -15.98
C GLU A 208 -8.41 -19.34 -17.54
N ASN A 209 -8.43 -20.49 -18.18
CA ASN A 209 -8.56 -20.61 -19.64
C ASN A 209 -10.01 -20.90 -20.10
N HIS A 210 -10.98 -20.94 -19.18
CA HIS A 210 -12.37 -21.29 -19.48
C HIS A 210 -13.22 -20.03 -19.69
N ILE A 211 -14.09 -20.05 -20.69
CA ILE A 211 -15.07 -18.99 -20.90
C ILE A 211 -16.17 -19.11 -19.84
N THR A 212 -16.46 -18.00 -19.18
CA THR A 212 -17.52 -17.86 -18.18
C THR A 212 -18.36 -16.62 -18.47
N TYR A 213 -19.56 -16.55 -17.90
CA TYR A 213 -20.39 -15.36 -17.98
C TYR A 213 -20.36 -14.56 -16.70
N ASN A 214 -20.40 -13.24 -16.82
CA ASN A 214 -20.49 -12.30 -15.70
C ASN A 214 -21.44 -11.15 -16.02
N GLY A 215 -21.93 -10.44 -15.01
CA GLY A 215 -22.73 -9.23 -15.17
C GLY A 215 -21.86 -7.98 -15.13
N GLU A 216 -22.22 -7.00 -15.96
CA GLU A 216 -21.63 -5.66 -15.96
C GLU A 216 -22.75 -4.61 -15.89
N ALA A 217 -22.68 -3.70 -14.90
CA ALA A 217 -23.60 -2.57 -14.83
C ALA A 217 -23.18 -1.50 -15.87
N ILE A 218 -24.11 -1.08 -16.73
CA ILE A 218 -23.85 -0.09 -17.78
C ILE A 218 -24.65 1.20 -17.63
N ASN A 219 -25.57 1.24 -16.64
CA ASN A 219 -26.43 2.39 -16.34
C ASN A 219 -27.19 2.98 -17.54
N SER A 220 -27.42 2.19 -18.59
CA SER A 220 -28.25 2.57 -19.73
C SER A 220 -29.74 2.49 -19.39
N VAL A 221 -30.55 3.35 -19.98
CA VAL A 221 -32.01 3.34 -19.79
C VAL A 221 -32.65 2.05 -20.28
N ASP A 222 -32.13 1.51 -21.37
CA ASP A 222 -32.62 0.29 -22.03
C ASP A 222 -31.94 -0.99 -21.50
N ALA A 223 -31.09 -0.89 -20.47
CA ALA A 223 -30.40 -2.04 -19.95
C ALA A 223 -31.35 -2.96 -19.19
N LYS A 224 -31.22 -4.24 -19.45
CA LYS A 224 -31.89 -5.30 -18.69
C LYS A 224 -31.29 -5.45 -17.28
N SER A 225 -31.96 -6.22 -16.45
CA SER A 225 -31.43 -6.63 -15.16
C SER A 225 -30.86 -8.05 -15.28
N ASN A 226 -29.72 -8.29 -14.61
CA ASN A 226 -29.17 -9.63 -14.57
C ASN A 226 -28.65 -10.00 -13.17
N ILE A 227 -28.67 -11.29 -12.86
CA ILE A 227 -28.21 -11.84 -11.59
C ILE A 227 -27.58 -13.21 -11.81
N GLY A 228 -26.46 -13.48 -11.14
CA GLY A 228 -25.91 -14.83 -11.06
C GLY A 228 -26.63 -15.67 -10.01
N ILE A 229 -26.90 -16.92 -10.31
CA ILE A 229 -27.34 -17.93 -9.34
C ILE A 229 -26.35 -19.07 -9.40
N VAL A 230 -25.68 -19.33 -8.28
CA VAL A 230 -24.62 -20.34 -8.20
C VAL A 230 -24.92 -21.33 -7.08
N VAL A 231 -24.56 -22.57 -7.32
CA VAL A 231 -24.45 -23.59 -6.28
C VAL A 231 -23.02 -23.63 -5.82
N ARG A 232 -22.85 -23.69 -4.52
CA ARG A 232 -21.53 -23.74 -3.84
C ARG A 232 -21.48 -25.03 -3.03
N THR A 233 -20.42 -25.82 -3.22
CA THR A 233 -20.19 -27.02 -2.40
C THR A 233 -18.75 -27.10 -1.89
N GLN A 234 -18.60 -27.65 -0.68
CA GLN A 234 -17.31 -27.98 -0.07
C GLN A 234 -17.08 -29.49 0.00
N ALA A 235 -18.01 -30.30 -0.53
CA ALA A 235 -17.93 -31.75 -0.57
C ALA A 235 -17.48 -32.22 -1.97
N PRO A 236 -16.20 -32.65 -2.14
CA PRO A 236 -15.65 -33.03 -3.45
C PRO A 236 -16.37 -34.22 -4.07
N ASP A 237 -16.94 -35.10 -3.25
CA ASP A 237 -17.64 -36.30 -3.69
C ASP A 237 -19.14 -36.10 -3.95
N SER A 238 -19.66 -34.88 -3.70
CA SER A 238 -21.08 -34.58 -3.92
C SER A 238 -21.47 -34.68 -5.40
N VAL A 239 -22.75 -34.90 -5.68
CA VAL A 239 -23.27 -34.86 -7.05
C VAL A 239 -23.02 -33.50 -7.70
N TYR A 240 -23.10 -32.42 -6.93
CA TYR A 240 -22.87 -31.04 -7.39
C TYR A 240 -21.43 -30.84 -7.84
N ALA A 241 -20.44 -31.28 -7.04
CA ALA A 241 -19.04 -31.23 -7.39
C ALA A 241 -18.70 -31.99 -8.67
N LYS A 242 -19.26 -33.19 -8.81
CA LYS A 242 -19.07 -34.03 -10.02
C LYS A 242 -19.67 -33.38 -11.27
N GLU A 243 -20.84 -32.79 -11.17
CA GLU A 243 -21.50 -32.07 -12.27
C GLU A 243 -20.69 -30.82 -12.66
N MET A 244 -20.19 -30.04 -11.69
CA MET A 244 -19.36 -28.85 -11.92
C MET A 244 -18.02 -29.24 -12.56
N GLN A 245 -17.37 -30.32 -12.09
CA GLN A 245 -16.14 -30.84 -12.69
C GLN A 245 -16.35 -31.27 -14.15
N ALA A 246 -17.44 -31.94 -14.45
CA ALA A 246 -17.80 -32.35 -15.80
C ALA A 246 -18.05 -31.11 -16.69
N CYS A 247 -18.79 -30.11 -16.20
CA CYS A 247 -19.06 -28.87 -16.90
C CYS A 247 -17.78 -28.09 -17.15
N PHE A 248 -16.85 -28.03 -16.19
CA PHE A 248 -15.55 -27.38 -16.32
C PHE A 248 -14.72 -28.04 -17.41
N SER A 249 -14.76 -29.36 -17.49
CA SER A 249 -14.02 -30.13 -18.52
C SER A 249 -14.61 -30.03 -19.92
N ASP A 250 -15.93 -29.71 -20.06
CA ASP A 250 -16.61 -29.59 -21.38
C ASP A 250 -16.29 -28.29 -22.11
N GLU A 251 -15.78 -27.27 -21.42
CA GLU A 251 -15.35 -25.95 -21.97
C GLU A 251 -16.42 -25.20 -22.81
N LYS A 252 -17.66 -25.65 -22.81
CA LYS A 252 -18.74 -25.09 -23.63
C LYS A 252 -19.55 -24.06 -22.86
N VAL A 253 -19.77 -22.93 -23.52
CA VAL A 253 -20.75 -21.94 -23.07
C VAL A 253 -22.09 -22.16 -23.74
N LYS A 254 -23.16 -22.01 -22.98
CA LYS A 254 -24.51 -22.20 -23.45
C LYS A 254 -25.38 -20.99 -23.12
N GLU A 255 -26.36 -20.72 -23.97
CA GLU A 255 -27.45 -19.78 -23.70
C GLU A 255 -28.78 -20.39 -24.11
N CYS A 256 -29.82 -20.14 -23.36
CA CYS A 256 -31.18 -20.59 -23.67
C CYS A 256 -32.22 -19.64 -23.06
N ASN A 257 -33.49 -19.82 -23.38
CA ASN A 257 -34.56 -19.15 -22.68
C ASN A 257 -34.73 -19.75 -21.26
N ILE A 258 -35.20 -18.95 -20.29
CA ILE A 258 -35.41 -19.43 -18.92
C ILE A 258 -36.36 -20.65 -18.90
N ILE A 259 -37.38 -20.67 -19.78
CA ILE A 259 -38.37 -21.76 -19.83
C ILE A 259 -37.75 -23.11 -20.21
N GLU A 260 -36.75 -23.08 -21.10
CA GLU A 260 -36.07 -24.28 -21.62
C GLU A 260 -34.96 -24.76 -20.67
N TYR A 261 -34.49 -23.89 -19.78
CA TYR A 261 -33.36 -24.17 -18.89
C TYR A 261 -33.70 -25.28 -17.87
N GLY A 262 -32.79 -26.21 -17.70
CA GLY A 262 -32.83 -27.29 -16.70
C GLY A 262 -33.62 -28.52 -17.13
N SER A 263 -34.57 -28.42 -18.07
CA SER A 263 -35.32 -29.55 -18.59
C SER A 263 -34.84 -30.00 -19.96
N GLU A 264 -34.80 -29.06 -20.90
CA GLU A 264 -34.39 -29.30 -22.28
C GLU A 264 -32.93 -28.89 -22.53
N TYR A 265 -32.45 -27.90 -21.78
CA TYR A 265 -31.09 -27.35 -21.87
C TYR A 265 -30.35 -27.38 -20.53
N PRO A 266 -29.70 -28.50 -20.18
CA PRO A 266 -28.80 -28.54 -19.03
C PRO A 266 -27.49 -27.78 -19.36
N ILE A 267 -27.03 -26.95 -18.40
CA ILE A 267 -25.82 -26.15 -18.52
C ILE A 267 -24.69 -26.72 -17.66
N ILE A 268 -24.97 -26.94 -16.37
CA ILE A 268 -23.99 -27.48 -15.39
C ILE A 268 -24.17 -28.99 -15.27
N GLY A 269 -25.37 -29.41 -14.87
CA GLY A 269 -25.75 -30.80 -14.68
C GLY A 269 -27.15 -30.91 -14.10
N ALA A 270 -27.72 -32.09 -14.20
CA ALA A 270 -29.15 -32.28 -13.94
C ALA A 270 -29.60 -31.87 -12.54
N GLN A 271 -28.83 -32.17 -11.52
CA GLN A 271 -29.16 -31.83 -10.13
C GLN A 271 -28.94 -30.36 -9.84
N THR A 272 -27.76 -29.84 -10.26
CA THR A 272 -27.38 -28.42 -10.09
C THR A 272 -28.40 -27.52 -10.80
N ASP A 273 -28.72 -27.81 -12.05
CA ASP A 273 -29.65 -27.02 -12.86
C ASP A 273 -31.08 -27.07 -12.31
N ARG A 274 -31.48 -28.18 -11.72
CA ARG A 274 -32.80 -28.32 -11.04
C ARG A 274 -32.91 -27.36 -9.85
N GLU A 275 -31.89 -27.32 -8.99
CA GLU A 275 -31.87 -26.40 -7.84
C GLU A 275 -31.88 -24.94 -8.29
N ILE A 276 -31.06 -24.62 -9.28
CA ILE A 276 -31.00 -23.26 -9.86
C ILE A 276 -32.36 -22.88 -10.44
N LYS A 277 -33.01 -23.77 -11.23
CA LYS A 277 -34.32 -23.52 -11.81
C LYS A 277 -35.39 -23.26 -10.74
N ARG A 278 -35.38 -24.02 -9.65
CA ARG A 278 -36.24 -23.79 -8.49
C ARG A 278 -36.11 -22.39 -7.92
N VAL A 279 -34.88 -21.90 -7.77
CA VAL A 279 -34.60 -20.54 -7.25
C VAL A 279 -34.96 -19.46 -8.29
N ILE A 280 -34.79 -19.72 -9.59
CA ILE A 280 -35.26 -18.82 -10.65
C ILE A 280 -36.77 -18.58 -10.49
N GLY A 281 -37.58 -19.64 -10.31
CA GLY A 281 -39.01 -19.51 -10.13
C GLY A 281 -39.46 -18.72 -8.89
N GLN A 282 -38.56 -18.56 -7.90
CA GLN A 282 -38.79 -17.70 -6.74
C GLN A 282 -38.42 -16.24 -6.96
N LEU A 283 -37.45 -15.98 -7.85
CA LEU A 283 -36.85 -14.65 -8.04
C LEU A 283 -37.38 -13.90 -9.26
N VAL A 284 -37.90 -14.61 -10.25
CA VAL A 284 -38.40 -14.07 -11.52
C VAL A 284 -39.90 -14.19 -11.60
N LYS A 285 -40.63 -13.12 -11.93
CA LYS A 285 -42.09 -13.11 -12.03
C LYS A 285 -42.62 -13.80 -13.28
N ASN A 286 -41.90 -13.59 -14.38
CA ASN A 286 -42.31 -14.11 -15.68
C ASN A 286 -41.13 -14.78 -16.37
N GLU A 287 -41.11 -16.09 -16.39
CA GLU A 287 -40.03 -16.89 -16.96
C GLU A 287 -39.99 -16.85 -18.50
N TYR A 288 -41.02 -16.34 -19.16
CA TYR A 288 -41.10 -16.34 -20.62
C TYR A 288 -40.22 -15.31 -21.30
N ASN A 289 -39.87 -14.22 -20.59
CA ASN A 289 -39.13 -13.07 -21.16
C ASN A 289 -37.67 -13.01 -20.76
N GLY A 290 -37.07 -14.10 -20.29
CA GLY A 290 -35.68 -14.10 -19.80
C GLY A 290 -34.78 -15.08 -20.52
N LYS A 291 -33.49 -14.82 -20.42
CA LYS A 291 -32.42 -15.68 -20.91
C LYS A 291 -31.53 -16.18 -19.77
N VAL A 292 -30.97 -17.35 -19.96
CA VAL A 292 -29.95 -17.97 -19.08
C VAL A 292 -28.67 -18.13 -19.86
N TYR A 293 -27.59 -17.76 -19.24
CA TYR A 293 -26.24 -17.87 -19.77
C TYR A 293 -25.36 -18.65 -18.78
N GLY A 294 -24.56 -19.59 -19.27
CA GLY A 294 -23.67 -20.35 -18.38
C GLY A 294 -22.56 -21.10 -19.13
N PRO A 295 -21.61 -21.61 -18.38
CA PRO A 295 -21.50 -21.52 -16.94
C PRO A 295 -21.04 -20.14 -16.44
N GLU A 296 -21.48 -19.75 -15.23
CA GLU A 296 -20.86 -18.72 -14.41
C GLU A 296 -19.95 -19.42 -13.40
N ILE A 297 -18.63 -19.28 -13.58
CA ILE A 297 -17.62 -19.96 -12.77
C ILE A 297 -17.04 -18.96 -11.79
N GLU A 298 -17.20 -19.26 -10.50
CA GLU A 298 -16.77 -18.37 -9.44
C GLU A 298 -15.65 -18.95 -8.60
N LYS A 299 -15.62 -20.27 -8.42
CA LYS A 299 -14.52 -21.03 -7.80
C LYS A 299 -14.50 -22.44 -8.34
N HIS A 300 -13.29 -22.99 -8.44
CA HIS A 300 -13.10 -24.40 -8.79
C HIS A 300 -11.81 -24.92 -8.20
N GLY A 301 -11.90 -26.00 -7.40
CA GLY A 301 -10.76 -26.73 -6.87
C GLY A 301 -10.43 -26.46 -5.41
N TYR A 302 -9.16 -26.49 -5.07
CA TYR A 302 -8.66 -26.41 -3.70
C TYR A 302 -8.14 -25.02 -3.36
N TYR A 303 -8.48 -24.55 -2.15
CA TYR A 303 -8.09 -23.25 -1.61
C TYR A 303 -7.47 -23.41 -0.22
N PRO A 304 -6.49 -22.59 0.17
CA PRO A 304 -5.83 -22.72 1.46
C PRO A 304 -6.79 -22.37 2.62
N VAL A 305 -6.60 -23.07 3.73
CA VAL A 305 -7.21 -22.68 5.01
C VAL A 305 -6.36 -21.56 5.61
N LEU A 306 -6.97 -20.41 5.87
CA LEU A 306 -6.29 -19.21 6.36
C LEU A 306 -6.62 -18.96 7.83
N ASP A 307 -5.62 -18.48 8.58
CA ASP A 307 -5.80 -17.96 9.94
C ASP A 307 -6.40 -16.53 9.93
N GLU A 308 -6.53 -15.92 11.11
CA GLU A 308 -7.01 -14.54 11.26
C GLU A 308 -6.03 -13.46 10.73
N LYS A 309 -4.82 -13.85 10.36
CA LYS A 309 -3.82 -12.99 9.71
C LYS A 309 -3.79 -13.14 8.20
N LEU A 310 -4.73 -13.92 7.67
CA LEU A 310 -4.77 -14.29 6.24
C LEU A 310 -3.52 -15.05 5.77
N MET A 311 -2.92 -15.82 6.67
CA MET A 311 -1.81 -16.73 6.39
C MET A 311 -2.27 -18.19 6.37
N CYS A 312 -1.69 -18.99 5.49
CA CYS A 312 -1.77 -20.46 5.58
C CYS A 312 -0.47 -21.08 6.12
N ARG A 313 0.63 -20.31 6.08
CA ARG A 313 1.96 -20.66 6.58
C ARG A 313 2.71 -19.37 6.91
N THR A 314 3.73 -19.43 7.78
CA THR A 314 4.56 -18.28 8.14
C THR A 314 5.12 -17.56 6.91
N GLY A 315 4.76 -16.29 6.73
CA GLY A 315 5.22 -15.47 5.62
C GLY A 315 4.45 -15.66 4.30
N LEU A 316 3.46 -16.57 4.23
CA LEU A 316 2.61 -16.77 3.05
C LEU A 316 1.20 -16.25 3.31
N TYR A 317 0.91 -15.09 2.71
CA TYR A 317 -0.34 -14.36 2.89
C TYR A 317 -1.21 -14.44 1.64
N PHE A 318 -2.53 -14.34 1.85
CA PHE A 318 -3.51 -14.27 0.78
C PHE A 318 -4.38 -13.02 0.94
N VAL A 319 -4.68 -12.32 -0.15
CA VAL A 319 -5.51 -11.11 -0.12
C VAL A 319 -6.56 -11.13 -1.24
N GLY A 320 -7.62 -10.37 -1.05
CA GLY A 320 -8.71 -10.28 -2.02
C GLY A 320 -9.35 -11.63 -2.31
N ASP A 321 -9.73 -11.84 -3.56
CA ASP A 321 -10.43 -13.05 -4.00
C ASP A 321 -9.59 -14.33 -3.88
N ALA A 322 -8.25 -14.22 -3.84
CA ALA A 322 -7.35 -15.36 -3.63
C ALA A 322 -7.54 -16.04 -2.26
N THR A 323 -8.11 -15.33 -1.28
CA THR A 323 -8.46 -15.91 0.02
C THR A 323 -9.59 -16.95 -0.06
N ALA A 324 -10.38 -16.93 -1.11
CA ALA A 324 -11.61 -17.68 -1.31
C ALA A 324 -12.75 -17.40 -0.31
N ILE A 325 -12.47 -16.75 0.83
CA ILE A 325 -13.45 -16.55 1.91
C ILE A 325 -14.28 -15.26 1.78
N PHE A 326 -13.77 -14.26 1.06
CA PHE A 326 -14.49 -13.02 0.74
C PHE A 326 -14.11 -12.53 -0.66
N ARG A 327 -14.92 -11.62 -1.19
CA ARG A 327 -14.78 -11.10 -2.56
C ARG A 327 -15.16 -9.64 -2.66
N GLY A 328 -14.80 -9.05 -3.78
CA GLY A 328 -15.15 -7.71 -4.20
C GLY A 328 -14.05 -6.68 -3.92
N LEU A 329 -14.11 -5.56 -4.62
CA LEU A 329 -13.08 -4.52 -4.59
C LEU A 329 -12.82 -3.98 -3.19
N MET A 330 -13.87 -3.69 -2.40
CA MET A 330 -13.73 -3.20 -1.03
C MET A 330 -12.93 -4.19 -0.17
N ALA A 331 -13.32 -5.47 -0.19
CA ALA A 331 -12.64 -6.51 0.59
C ALA A 331 -11.20 -6.73 0.12
N ALA A 332 -10.93 -6.60 -1.18
CA ALA A 332 -9.58 -6.73 -1.73
C ALA A 332 -8.66 -5.61 -1.22
N PHE A 333 -9.11 -4.34 -1.23
CA PHE A 333 -8.33 -3.21 -0.72
C PHE A 333 -8.11 -3.31 0.79
N ILE A 334 -9.15 -3.60 1.55
CA ILE A 334 -9.06 -3.73 3.02
C ILE A 334 -8.08 -4.86 3.39
N SER A 335 -8.21 -6.04 2.77
CA SER A 335 -7.32 -7.17 3.06
C SER A 335 -5.87 -6.90 2.68
N GLY A 336 -5.63 -6.18 1.58
CA GLY A 336 -4.28 -5.74 1.19
C GLY A 336 -3.66 -4.80 2.22
N CYS A 337 -4.39 -3.78 2.69
CA CYS A 337 -3.94 -2.89 3.75
C CYS A 337 -3.71 -3.64 5.07
N TYR A 338 -4.61 -4.56 5.42
CA TYR A 338 -4.54 -5.38 6.64
C TYR A 338 -3.27 -6.22 6.68
N VAL A 339 -2.97 -6.95 5.61
CA VAL A 339 -1.77 -7.78 5.50
C VAL A 339 -0.49 -6.94 5.47
N ALA A 340 -0.50 -5.82 4.76
CA ALA A 340 0.65 -4.91 4.74
C ALA A 340 1.03 -4.41 6.15
N ASP A 341 0.04 -4.05 6.97
CA ASP A 341 0.27 -3.62 8.35
C ASP A 341 0.85 -4.75 9.21
N LEU A 342 0.34 -5.98 9.05
CA LEU A 342 0.86 -7.15 9.76
C LEU A 342 2.33 -7.41 9.43
N ILE A 343 2.70 -7.36 8.15
CA ILE A 343 4.09 -7.56 7.72
C ILE A 343 5.01 -6.49 8.30
N VAL A 344 4.60 -5.21 8.24
CA VAL A 344 5.38 -4.10 8.79
C VAL A 344 5.57 -4.24 10.31
N GLU A 345 4.52 -4.59 11.05
CA GLU A 345 4.62 -4.81 12.49
C GLU A 345 5.51 -6.00 12.85
N ASN A 346 5.37 -7.12 12.13
CA ASN A 346 6.21 -8.30 12.36
C ASN A 346 7.68 -7.98 12.09
N ARG A 347 7.97 -7.22 11.03
CA ARG A 347 9.33 -6.76 10.72
C ARG A 347 9.90 -5.86 11.83
N LYS A 348 9.12 -4.90 12.33
CA LYS A 348 9.52 -4.03 13.46
C LYS A 348 9.82 -4.85 14.72
N LYS A 349 8.98 -5.84 15.04
CA LYS A 349 9.19 -6.74 16.19
C LYS A 349 10.46 -7.58 16.02
N SER A 350 10.70 -8.12 14.82
CA SER A 350 11.90 -8.91 14.50
C SER A 350 13.17 -8.07 14.62
N ILE A 351 13.17 -6.84 14.08
CA ILE A 351 14.30 -5.90 14.20
C ILE A 351 14.56 -5.60 15.67
N LYS A 352 13.51 -5.27 16.44
CA LYS A 352 13.64 -4.98 17.88
C LYS A 352 14.23 -6.17 18.63
N ALA A 353 13.73 -7.38 18.39
CA ALA A 353 14.25 -8.59 19.00
C ALA A 353 15.70 -8.87 18.62
N SER A 354 16.11 -8.59 17.39
CA SER A 354 17.49 -8.71 16.93
C SER A 354 18.40 -7.68 17.62
N MET A 355 17.94 -6.43 17.75
CA MET A 355 18.68 -5.39 18.49
C MET A 355 18.85 -5.75 19.97
N GLU A 356 17.80 -6.31 20.60
CA GLU A 356 17.88 -6.81 21.98
C GLU A 356 18.88 -7.95 22.14
N LYS A 357 18.92 -8.89 21.17
CA LYS A 357 19.92 -10.00 21.16
C LYS A 357 21.34 -9.48 20.99
N LEU A 358 21.55 -8.43 20.20
CA LEU A 358 22.86 -7.79 20.02
C LEU A 358 23.27 -6.98 21.26
N LYS A 359 22.43 -6.94 22.32
CA LYS A 359 22.64 -6.12 23.52
C LYS A 359 22.86 -4.63 23.23
N ILE A 360 22.34 -4.14 22.11
CA ILE A 360 22.33 -2.72 21.79
C ILE A 360 21.34 -2.07 22.77
N LYS A 361 21.86 -1.41 23.79
CA LYS A 361 21.04 -0.66 24.75
C LYS A 361 20.44 0.56 24.04
N LYS A 362 19.23 0.96 24.47
CA LYS A 362 18.59 2.19 23.99
C LYS A 362 19.48 3.43 24.23
N SER A 363 20.36 3.38 25.24
CA SER A 363 21.39 4.39 25.50
C SER A 363 22.41 4.53 24.36
N ASP A 364 22.60 3.48 23.55
CA ASP A 364 23.54 3.49 22.42
C ASP A 364 22.88 4.06 21.15
N THR A 365 21.58 4.34 21.20
CA THR A 365 20.79 4.98 20.14
C THR A 365 20.22 6.33 20.58
N ASP A 366 20.69 6.92 21.71
CA ASP A 366 20.31 8.26 22.12
C ASP A 366 20.70 9.21 20.99
N GLU A 367 19.75 10.03 20.52
CA GLU A 367 19.96 11.02 19.49
C GLU A 367 21.04 12.00 19.96
N MET A 368 22.25 11.83 19.46
CA MET A 368 23.31 12.82 19.66
C MET A 368 23.00 14.03 18.79
N LYS A 369 23.09 15.22 19.36
CA LYS A 369 23.04 16.43 18.55
C LYS A 369 24.22 16.45 17.57
N VAL A 370 23.93 16.84 16.35
CA VAL A 370 24.90 16.94 15.26
C VAL A 370 25.47 18.36 15.23
N ILE A 371 26.79 18.47 15.33
CA ILE A 371 27.48 19.74 15.37
C ILE A 371 28.28 19.95 14.08
N PHE A 372 27.98 21.02 13.35
CA PHE A 372 28.83 21.46 12.28
C PHE A 372 30.04 22.18 12.88
N THR A 373 31.25 21.73 12.55
CA THR A 373 32.50 22.34 13.09
C THR A 373 33.16 23.24 12.05
N ALA A 374 32.98 24.54 12.21
CA ALA A 374 33.56 25.55 11.34
C ALA A 374 34.98 25.93 11.81
N GLN A 375 35.93 25.90 10.90
CA GLN A 375 37.31 26.32 11.16
C GLN A 375 37.97 26.87 9.90
N SER A 376 38.90 27.80 10.06
CA SER A 376 39.70 28.30 8.95
C SER A 376 40.58 27.20 8.34
N LYS A 377 40.86 27.32 7.04
CA LYS A 377 41.82 26.48 6.31
C LYS A 377 43.22 26.51 6.95
N ALA A 378 43.60 27.61 7.60
CA ALA A 378 44.87 27.73 8.33
C ALA A 378 44.98 26.71 9.48
N TYR A 379 43.86 26.26 10.04
CA TYR A 379 43.79 25.28 11.13
C TYR A 379 43.39 23.88 10.66
N PHE A 380 43.55 23.57 9.39
CA PHE A 380 43.20 22.27 8.83
C PHE A 380 43.77 21.07 9.63
N TYR A 381 45.00 21.22 10.14
CA TYR A 381 45.65 20.16 10.94
C TYR A 381 44.96 19.88 12.29
N CYS A 382 44.12 20.79 12.81
CA CYS A 382 43.39 20.61 14.06
C CYS A 382 42.07 19.84 13.91
N ARG A 383 41.64 19.47 12.70
CA ARG A 383 40.32 18.82 12.47
C ARG A 383 40.08 17.57 13.31
N ASP A 384 41.13 16.82 13.60
CA ASP A 384 41.02 15.57 14.38
C ASP A 384 40.78 15.88 15.86
N VAL A 385 41.52 16.84 16.41
CA VAL A 385 41.39 17.32 17.79
C VAL A 385 40.03 17.98 18.00
N ILE A 386 39.54 18.76 17.02
CA ILE A 386 38.20 19.36 17.07
C ILE A 386 37.12 18.28 17.11
N CYS A 387 37.21 17.28 16.23
CA CYS A 387 36.22 16.17 16.23
C CYS A 387 36.27 15.40 17.54
N GLN A 388 37.45 15.10 18.08
CA GLN A 388 37.63 14.47 19.39
C GLN A 388 36.95 15.29 20.49
N TYR A 389 37.23 16.59 20.56
CA TYR A 389 36.61 17.50 21.54
C TYR A 389 35.07 17.44 21.49
N VAL A 390 34.49 17.51 20.31
CA VAL A 390 33.03 17.46 20.13
C VAL A 390 32.45 16.12 20.59
N PHE A 391 33.12 15.00 20.27
CA PHE A 391 32.72 13.67 20.75
C PHE A 391 32.81 13.55 22.27
N GLU A 392 33.88 14.06 22.90
CA GLU A 392 34.05 14.03 24.35
C GLU A 392 33.01 14.89 25.09
N LYS A 393 32.42 15.89 24.40
CA LYS A 393 31.26 16.65 24.90
C LYS A 393 29.92 15.93 24.70
N GLY A 394 29.91 14.75 24.09
CA GLY A 394 28.70 13.94 23.85
C GLY A 394 27.93 14.32 22.59
N PHE A 395 28.58 14.93 21.61
CA PHE A 395 27.97 15.36 20.36
C PHE A 395 28.58 14.66 19.15
N LEU A 396 27.89 14.65 18.01
CA LEU A 396 28.38 14.10 16.74
C LEU A 396 28.97 15.22 15.88
N PRO A 397 30.29 15.24 15.62
CA PRO A 397 30.89 16.27 14.76
C PRO A 397 30.73 15.99 13.28
N ILE A 398 30.31 16.99 12.51
CA ILE A 398 30.48 17.06 11.06
C ILE A 398 31.51 18.12 10.73
N ASN A 399 32.68 17.68 10.32
CA ASN A 399 33.78 18.57 9.92
C ASN A 399 33.91 18.58 8.39
N PRO A 400 33.76 19.76 7.71
CA PRO A 400 33.80 19.84 6.26
C PRO A 400 35.09 19.29 5.65
N PHE A 401 36.22 19.51 6.30
CA PHE A 401 37.51 19.00 5.82
C PHE A 401 37.69 17.49 5.95
N ARG A 402 36.79 16.84 6.70
CA ARG A 402 36.71 15.38 6.75
C ARG A 402 35.72 14.84 5.74
N VAL A 403 34.60 15.56 5.50
CA VAL A 403 33.53 15.13 4.58
C VAL A 403 33.97 15.30 3.13
N PHE A 404 34.57 16.45 2.80
CA PHE A 404 34.93 16.80 1.42
C PHE A 404 36.41 16.63 1.10
N ASP A 405 37.24 16.35 2.09
CA ASP A 405 38.71 16.40 2.02
C ASP A 405 39.26 17.78 1.65
N TYR A 406 40.47 18.09 2.12
CA TYR A 406 41.15 19.36 1.88
C TYR A 406 41.37 19.63 0.38
N PHE A 407 41.79 18.60 -0.37
CA PHE A 407 42.14 18.72 -1.78
C PHE A 407 40.95 18.73 -2.74
N LEU A 408 39.73 18.46 -2.26
CA LEU A 408 38.55 18.51 -3.11
C LEU A 408 38.26 19.96 -3.54
N GLY A 409 38.54 20.96 -2.68
CA GLY A 409 38.40 22.36 -2.98
C GLY A 409 39.28 22.87 -4.14
N ASP A 410 40.33 22.13 -4.49
CA ASP A 410 41.17 22.44 -5.65
C ASP A 410 40.68 21.76 -6.96
N ARG A 411 39.73 20.85 -6.86
CA ARG A 411 39.18 20.06 -7.99
C ARG A 411 37.73 20.39 -8.35
N VAL A 412 37.02 21.04 -7.45
CA VAL A 412 35.61 21.39 -7.59
C VAL A 412 35.48 22.91 -7.41
N GLU A 413 34.58 23.52 -8.18
CA GLU A 413 34.29 24.95 -8.04
C GLU A 413 33.93 25.33 -6.60
N ARG A 414 34.50 26.47 -6.13
CA ARG A 414 34.39 26.93 -4.75
C ARG A 414 32.91 27.07 -4.29
N ASP A 415 32.04 27.52 -5.18
CA ASP A 415 30.62 27.71 -4.87
C ASP A 415 29.88 26.38 -4.69
N MET A 416 30.31 25.32 -5.37
CA MET A 416 29.78 24.00 -5.15
C MET A 416 30.11 23.48 -3.73
N ILE A 417 31.33 23.71 -3.27
CA ILE A 417 31.74 23.36 -1.90
C ILE A 417 30.95 24.19 -0.87
N ARG A 418 30.73 25.49 -1.12
CA ARG A 418 29.87 26.33 -0.26
C ARG A 418 28.46 25.82 -0.17
N ARG A 419 27.84 25.46 -1.32
CA ARG A 419 26.51 24.82 -1.35
C ARG A 419 26.47 23.51 -0.55
N GLY A 420 27.52 22.70 -0.64
CA GLY A 420 27.72 21.50 0.15
C GLY A 420 27.74 21.79 1.65
N ASN A 421 28.54 22.78 2.08
CA ASN A 421 28.58 23.21 3.49
C ASN A 421 27.22 23.70 3.99
N ASN A 422 26.51 24.51 3.20
CA ASN A 422 25.15 24.96 3.56
C ASN A 422 24.18 23.81 3.76
N GLN A 423 24.25 22.75 2.95
CA GLN A 423 23.43 21.55 3.16
C GLN A 423 23.82 20.79 4.43
N LEU A 424 25.10 20.72 4.76
CA LEU A 424 25.57 20.12 6.01
C LEU A 424 25.10 20.93 7.23
N ILE A 425 25.20 22.28 7.19
CA ILE A 425 24.68 23.16 8.24
C ILE A 425 23.19 22.94 8.45
N LYS A 426 22.43 22.77 7.36
CA LYS A 426 20.99 22.53 7.42
C LYS A 426 20.60 21.29 8.23
N ILE A 427 21.37 20.22 8.11
CA ILE A 427 21.09 18.95 8.82
C ILE A 427 21.71 18.90 10.23
N CYS A 428 22.61 19.85 10.60
CA CYS A 428 23.19 19.95 11.92
C CYS A 428 22.27 20.69 12.91
N ASP A 429 22.42 20.43 14.20
CA ASP A 429 21.67 21.10 15.27
C ASP A 429 22.29 22.43 15.69
N GLU A 430 23.60 22.48 15.75
CA GLU A 430 24.39 23.69 16.15
C GLU A 430 25.59 23.86 15.23
N LEU A 431 26.09 25.10 15.11
CA LEU A 431 27.36 25.42 14.48
C LEU A 431 28.36 25.82 15.56
N TRP A 432 29.51 25.13 15.61
CA TRP A 432 30.61 25.44 16.52
C TRP A 432 31.83 25.94 15.74
N VAL A 433 32.28 27.15 16.06
CA VAL A 433 33.38 27.84 15.38
C VAL A 433 34.66 27.74 16.21
N PHE A 434 35.72 27.27 15.58
CA PHE A 434 37.01 27.05 16.23
C PHE A 434 38.11 27.96 15.64
N GLY A 435 38.75 28.74 16.51
CA GLY A 435 39.89 29.62 16.16
C GLY A 435 39.49 30.90 15.47
N SER A 436 40.43 31.49 14.70
CA SER A 436 40.23 32.75 13.99
C SER A 436 39.23 32.60 12.85
N ILE A 437 38.38 33.60 12.69
CA ILE A 437 37.35 33.65 11.68
C ILE A 437 37.95 34.08 10.35
N ALA A 438 37.93 33.20 9.38
CA ALA A 438 38.24 33.43 7.98
C ALA A 438 37.01 33.81 7.18
N ASP A 439 37.18 34.27 5.95
CA ASP A 439 36.09 34.60 5.02
C ASP A 439 35.08 33.45 4.83
N GLY A 440 35.61 32.23 4.61
CA GLY A 440 34.72 31.04 4.48
C GLY A 440 33.92 30.72 5.74
N VAL A 441 34.50 30.96 6.92
CA VAL A 441 33.81 30.74 8.20
C VAL A 441 32.73 31.78 8.43
N LEU A 442 32.89 33.03 7.94
CA LEU A 442 31.81 34.03 7.98
C LEU A 442 30.58 33.61 7.17
N PHE A 443 30.77 32.99 6.01
CA PHE A 443 29.67 32.43 5.22
C PHE A 443 28.93 31.31 5.97
N GLU A 444 29.67 30.45 6.65
CA GLU A 444 29.09 29.38 7.45
C GLU A 444 28.29 29.92 8.65
N ILE A 445 28.81 30.98 9.31
CA ILE A 445 28.12 31.72 10.38
C ILE A 445 26.84 32.36 9.85
N ALA A 446 26.91 33.10 8.73
CA ALA A 446 25.73 33.73 8.11
C ALA A 446 24.66 32.69 7.73
N SER A 447 25.07 31.59 7.10
CA SER A 447 24.16 30.48 6.76
C SER A 447 23.51 29.84 7.99
N ALA A 448 24.24 29.73 9.11
CA ALA A 448 23.70 29.21 10.36
C ALA A 448 22.71 30.17 11.01
N ILE A 449 22.96 31.48 10.95
CA ILE A 449 22.00 32.51 11.42
C ILE A 449 20.73 32.48 10.63
N ASP A 450 20.82 32.47 9.30
CA ASP A 450 19.67 32.37 8.39
C ASP A 450 18.78 31.12 8.67
N GLN A 451 19.42 30.03 9.02
CA GLN A 451 18.76 28.77 9.36
C GLN A 451 18.35 28.65 10.84
N GLY A 452 18.52 29.72 11.65
CA GLY A 452 18.15 29.75 13.07
C GLY A 452 18.97 28.78 13.94
N LYS A 453 20.19 28.44 13.54
CA LYS A 453 21.04 27.51 14.29
C LYS A 453 21.73 28.23 15.44
N LYS A 454 21.91 27.56 16.57
CA LYS A 454 22.71 28.05 17.68
C LYS A 454 24.18 28.02 17.31
N ILE A 455 24.88 29.13 17.55
CA ILE A 455 26.31 29.28 17.25
C ILE A 455 27.11 29.39 18.55
N ARG A 456 28.21 28.64 18.66
CA ARG A 456 29.14 28.68 19.79
C ARG A 456 30.56 28.86 19.26
N PHE A 457 31.40 29.50 20.05
CA PHE A 457 32.79 29.86 19.69
C PHE A 457 33.77 29.21 20.64
N PHE A 458 34.90 28.74 20.09
CA PHE A 458 35.93 28.04 20.84
C PHE A 458 37.31 28.52 20.44
N SER A 459 38.25 28.55 21.40
CA SER A 459 39.65 28.62 21.08
C SER A 459 40.06 27.38 20.28
N ILE A 460 41.24 27.43 19.65
CA ILE A 460 41.78 26.29 18.93
C ILE A 460 43.15 25.97 19.49
N GLY A 461 43.51 24.70 19.54
CA GLY A 461 44.78 24.18 20.01
C GLY A 461 45.17 22.90 19.30
N THR A 462 46.30 22.36 19.63
CA THR A 462 46.82 21.09 19.10
C THR A 462 46.42 19.90 19.95
N THR A 463 45.86 20.15 21.14
CA THR A 463 45.31 19.15 22.05
C THR A 463 43.89 19.51 22.47
N VAL A 464 43.12 18.55 22.97
CA VAL A 464 41.72 18.76 23.41
C VAL A 464 41.66 19.70 24.61
N GLU A 465 42.62 19.64 25.50
CA GLU A 465 42.71 20.45 26.73
C GLU A 465 42.92 21.96 26.43
N GLU A 466 43.45 22.29 25.27
CA GLU A 466 43.66 23.69 24.83
C GLU A 466 42.38 24.30 24.25
N ILE A 467 41.35 23.50 23.98
CA ILE A 467 40.06 23.98 23.45
C ILE A 467 39.15 24.39 24.61
N ARG A 468 38.78 25.68 24.63
CA ARG A 468 37.78 26.21 25.56
C ARG A 468 36.74 27.04 24.84
N GLU A 469 35.55 27.08 25.36
CA GLU A 469 34.51 27.99 24.87
C GLU A 469 34.94 29.45 25.15
N ILE A 470 34.73 30.32 24.16
CA ILE A 470 35.06 31.75 24.22
C ILE A 470 33.84 32.60 23.93
N THR A 471 33.87 33.84 24.36
CA THR A 471 32.81 34.83 24.10
C THR A 471 33.08 35.56 22.78
N THR A 472 32.07 36.22 22.22
CA THR A 472 32.19 37.00 20.99
C THR A 472 33.16 38.15 21.10
N SER A 473 33.44 38.66 22.30
CA SER A 473 34.47 39.71 22.56
C SER A 473 35.90 39.18 22.38
N GLU A 474 36.14 37.90 22.54
CA GLU A 474 37.45 37.23 22.41
C GLU A 474 37.72 36.79 20.96
N LEU A 475 36.79 36.98 20.01
CA LEU A 475 36.93 36.56 18.63
C LEU A 475 38.13 37.24 17.95
N THR A 476 38.87 36.46 17.19
CA THR A 476 39.96 36.93 16.32
C THR A 476 39.58 36.70 14.86
N PHE A 477 40.07 37.55 13.98
CA PHE A 477 39.76 37.50 12.55
C PHE A 477 41.03 37.37 11.75
N GLU A 478 40.98 36.65 10.63
CA GLU A 478 42.12 36.55 9.72
C GLU A 478 42.31 37.84 8.91
N PRO A 479 43.56 38.08 8.40
CA PRO A 479 43.88 39.31 7.67
C PRO A 479 42.98 39.57 6.46
N GLU A 480 42.50 38.54 5.80
CA GLU A 480 41.60 38.65 4.65
C GLU A 480 40.24 39.28 5.00
N VAL A 481 39.72 39.04 6.20
CA VAL A 481 38.47 39.66 6.70
C VAL A 481 38.72 41.15 6.96
N HIS A 482 39.87 41.50 7.53
CA HIS A 482 40.25 42.91 7.74
C HIS A 482 40.42 43.68 6.42
N ALA A 483 40.88 43.02 5.36
CA ALA A 483 41.08 43.64 4.05
C ALA A 483 39.77 44.12 3.39
N ARG A 484 38.62 43.60 3.80
CA ARG A 484 37.32 44.02 3.32
C ARG A 484 36.79 45.31 3.95
N GLN A 485 37.54 45.97 4.80
CA GLN A 485 37.17 47.22 5.50
C GLN A 485 35.97 47.11 6.44
N ILE A 486 35.51 45.90 6.77
CA ILE A 486 34.42 45.65 7.72
C ILE A 486 34.98 45.79 9.14
N LYS A 487 34.31 46.57 9.98
CA LYS A 487 34.75 46.70 11.38
C LYS A 487 34.48 45.44 12.17
N LYS A 488 35.45 45.02 12.98
CA LYS A 488 35.28 43.87 13.88
C LYS A 488 33.99 43.97 14.71
N GLN A 489 33.60 45.17 15.15
CA GLN A 489 32.43 45.39 15.97
C GLN A 489 31.13 45.07 15.19
N ASP A 490 31.05 45.43 13.90
CA ASP A 490 29.88 45.21 13.07
C ASP A 490 29.64 43.69 12.89
N ILE A 491 30.71 42.90 12.74
CA ILE A 491 30.62 41.42 12.67
C ILE A 491 30.15 40.84 14.00
N ILE A 492 30.69 41.34 15.12
CA ILE A 492 30.29 40.88 16.47
C ILE A 492 28.83 41.22 16.74
N ASP A 493 28.39 42.42 16.35
CA ASP A 493 26.98 42.85 16.52
C ASP A 493 26.05 42.00 15.68
N PHE A 494 26.39 41.68 14.43
CA PHE A 494 25.66 40.76 13.56
C PHE A 494 25.51 39.36 14.19
N ILE A 495 26.60 38.78 14.67
CA ILE A 495 26.57 37.48 15.35
C ILE A 495 25.70 37.52 16.61
N ASN A 496 25.82 38.54 17.42
CA ASN A 496 25.07 38.69 18.66
C ASN A 496 23.59 38.93 18.41
N GLN A 497 23.23 39.64 17.35
CA GLN A 497 21.84 39.86 16.94
C GLN A 497 21.23 38.59 16.40
N GLY A 498 21.91 37.85 15.52
CA GLY A 498 21.44 36.57 14.99
C GLY A 498 21.21 35.50 16.07
N ASN A 499 22.03 35.48 17.13
CA ASN A 499 21.82 34.56 18.26
C ASN A 499 20.61 34.93 19.17
N ARG A 500 20.04 36.13 19.04
CA ARG A 500 18.93 36.61 19.90
C ARG A 500 17.55 36.54 19.24
N THR A 501 17.48 36.51 17.92
CA THR A 501 16.21 36.57 17.18
C THR A 501 15.78 35.22 16.66
N ASN A 502 14.48 34.90 16.79
CA ASN A 502 13.88 33.80 16.03
C ASN A 502 13.85 34.19 14.53
N ALA A 503 14.24 33.29 13.66
CA ALA A 503 14.56 33.43 12.24
C ALA A 503 13.54 34.18 11.33
N LYS A 504 12.41 34.66 11.81
CA LYS A 504 11.37 35.29 10.98
C LYS A 504 11.51 36.80 10.79
N ASP A 505 12.35 37.47 11.57
CA ASP A 505 12.44 38.95 11.53
C ASP A 505 13.75 39.45 10.92
N ASN A 506 14.61 38.59 10.36
CA ASN A 506 15.98 38.90 9.96
C ASN A 506 16.22 38.96 8.45
N ASP A 507 15.27 38.64 7.58
CA ASP A 507 15.53 38.50 6.13
C ASP A 507 16.15 39.76 5.51
N GLU A 508 15.65 40.93 5.88
CA GLU A 508 16.11 42.22 5.30
C GLU A 508 17.52 42.63 5.78
N TYR A 509 17.88 42.32 7.03
CA TYR A 509 19.19 42.62 7.60
C TYR A 509 20.26 41.63 7.14
N ILE A 510 19.93 40.37 7.03
CA ILE A 510 20.81 39.32 6.50
C ILE A 510 21.09 39.56 5.02
N GLN A 511 20.12 40.01 4.23
CA GLN A 511 20.26 40.35 2.82
C GLN A 511 21.23 41.53 2.65
N LEU A 512 21.08 42.61 3.43
CA LEU A 512 22.00 43.75 3.46
C LEU A 512 23.42 43.36 3.84
N CYS A 513 23.62 42.50 4.85
CA CYS A 513 24.93 42.03 5.27
C CYS A 513 25.57 41.09 4.23
N LEU A 514 24.80 40.25 3.55
CA LEU A 514 25.30 39.37 2.49
C LEU A 514 25.70 40.17 1.24
N GLU A 515 24.94 41.23 0.88
CA GLU A 515 25.28 42.17 -0.19
C GLU A 515 26.58 42.95 0.12
N ASP A 516 26.79 43.44 1.36
CA ASP A 516 28.02 44.09 1.82
C ASP A 516 29.22 43.12 1.85
N PHE A 517 28.98 41.79 2.01
CA PHE A 517 30.02 40.75 1.91
C PHE A 517 30.27 40.31 0.45
N GLY A 518 29.61 40.91 -0.55
CA GLY A 518 29.84 40.63 -1.97
C GLY A 518 29.31 39.25 -2.41
N VAL A 519 28.18 38.82 -1.85
CA VAL A 519 27.40 37.67 -2.31
C VAL A 519 26.34 38.21 -3.23
N ASP A 520 26.66 38.42 -4.50
CA ASP A 520 25.64 38.65 -5.51
C ASP A 520 24.85 37.36 -5.72
N ASP A 521 23.55 37.44 -5.48
CA ASP A 521 22.54 36.42 -5.88
C ASP A 521 22.30 36.52 -7.40
N GLU A 522 23.31 36.38 -8.22
CA GLU A 522 23.13 36.17 -9.66
C GLU A 522 23.72 34.81 -10.07
N ASN A 523 22.81 33.86 -10.19
CA ASN A 523 22.65 32.64 -10.97
C ASN A 523 22.33 31.38 -10.16
#